data_aaa7829921e9e0a1ddfe66e58634722a
#
_entry.id   aaa7829921e9e0a1ddfe66e58634722a
#
_cell.length_a   1.000
_cell.length_b   1.000
_cell.length_c   1.000
_cell.angle_alpha   90.00
_cell.angle_beta   90.00
_cell.angle_gamma   90.00
#
_symmetry.space_group_name_H-M   'P 1'
#
loop_
_entity.id
_entity.type
_entity.pdbx_description
1 polymer ?
#
loop_
_entity_poly.entity_id
_entity_poly.type
_entity_poly.pdbx_seq_one_letter_code
_entity_poly.pdbx_strand_id
1 'polypeptide(L)'
;MMSTNRETHESKMAAEKAKEIRRVTACVAALSGFALFLTGCGSSNLLSGSALDLFSTSSKATTGDAQGEALSTSDIECPTISIRTGAATLMIGSKPGEGEPSALDLRYQATIVRTARECQVNSGVMNMKIGIEGRVITGPAGGPGTIDVPLRIAVVHEGVNPKPIASKFSQVQVTVASAVDRVPFTYIEPALSFPLPQPIADIDSYVVYVGFDPVAAQEKKKAAKPKPKSKPVAKPRQS
;
A
#
# COMPACT_ATOMS: atom_id res chain seq x y z
N MET A 1 -4.94 -49.38 -31.60
CA MET A 1 -4.83 -48.17 -32.43
C MET A 1 -4.91 -46.89 -31.62
N MET A 2 -4.02 -46.73 -30.61
CA MET A 2 -4.00 -45.53 -29.72
C MET A 2 -2.62 -44.89 -29.54
N SER A 3 -1.66 -45.24 -30.40
CA SER A 3 -0.24 -44.75 -30.23
C SER A 3 0.14 -43.63 -31.17
N THR A 4 -0.52 -43.40 -32.28
CA THR A 4 -0.13 -42.45 -33.33
C THR A 4 -0.56 -41.01 -33.08
N ASN A 5 -1.41 -40.71 -32.11
CA ASN A 5 -1.92 -39.36 -31.89
C ASN A 5 -1.10 -38.55 -30.85
N ARG A 6 -0.22 -39.23 -30.10
CA ARG A 6 0.64 -38.62 -29.10
C ARG A 6 1.91 -38.03 -29.70
N GLU A 7 2.49 -38.71 -30.67
CA GLU A 7 3.73 -38.26 -31.37
C GLU A 7 3.51 -37.01 -32.22
N THR A 8 2.35 -36.87 -32.83
CA THR A 8 2.01 -35.65 -33.61
C THR A 8 1.77 -34.40 -32.77
N HIS A 9 1.34 -34.57 -31.49
CA HIS A 9 1.13 -33.45 -30.59
C HIS A 9 2.44 -32.92 -30.00
N GLU A 10 3.39 -33.81 -29.65
CA GLU A 10 4.73 -33.44 -29.17
C GLU A 10 5.58 -32.74 -30.24
N SER A 11 5.49 -33.22 -31.46
CA SER A 11 6.21 -32.62 -32.62
C SER A 11 5.71 -31.18 -32.90
N LYS A 12 4.42 -30.89 -32.77
CA LYS A 12 3.88 -29.55 -32.97
C LYS A 12 4.29 -28.57 -31.87
N MET A 13 4.31 -29.01 -30.62
CA MET A 13 4.74 -28.15 -29.47
C MET A 13 6.25 -27.84 -29.55
N ALA A 14 7.08 -28.76 -30.01
CA ALA A 14 8.52 -28.54 -30.21
C ALA A 14 8.79 -27.51 -31.31
N ALA A 15 8.03 -27.56 -32.42
CA ALA A 15 8.16 -26.61 -33.50
C ALA A 15 7.74 -25.19 -33.14
N GLU A 16 6.71 -25.03 -32.27
CA GLU A 16 6.22 -23.75 -31.80
C GLU A 16 7.22 -23.06 -30.85
N LYS A 17 7.81 -23.83 -29.92
CA LYS A 17 8.88 -23.34 -29.03
C LYS A 17 10.15 -22.89 -29.82
N ALA A 18 10.51 -23.59 -30.85
CA ALA A 18 11.67 -23.21 -31.68
C ALA A 18 11.44 -21.90 -32.44
N LYS A 19 10.19 -21.59 -32.82
CA LYS A 19 9.81 -20.35 -33.51
C LYS A 19 9.84 -19.13 -32.58
N GLU A 20 9.49 -19.33 -31.32
CA GLU A 20 9.50 -18.29 -30.29
C GLU A 20 10.95 -17.90 -29.89
N ILE A 21 11.85 -18.89 -29.77
CA ILE A 21 13.27 -18.65 -29.46
C ILE A 21 13.95 -17.86 -30.58
N ARG A 22 13.62 -18.12 -31.86
CA ARG A 22 14.15 -17.33 -32.95
C ARG A 22 13.72 -15.88 -33.01
N ARG A 23 12.51 -15.57 -32.50
CA ARG A 23 12.02 -14.18 -32.42
C ARG A 23 12.71 -13.36 -31.32
N VAL A 24 13.05 -13.99 -30.21
CA VAL A 24 13.75 -13.32 -29.10
C VAL A 24 15.20 -13.02 -29.47
N THR A 25 15.89 -13.90 -30.22
CA THR A 25 17.28 -13.69 -30.64
C THR A 25 17.43 -12.58 -31.69
N ALA A 26 16.41 -12.34 -32.50
CA ALA A 26 16.43 -11.26 -33.50
C ALA A 26 16.26 -9.85 -32.89
N CYS A 27 15.65 -9.71 -31.73
CA CYS A 27 15.48 -8.41 -31.06
C CYS A 27 16.73 -7.93 -30.29
N VAL A 28 17.64 -8.84 -29.90
CA VAL A 28 18.85 -8.50 -29.15
C VAL A 28 19.96 -7.95 -30.03
N ALA A 29 19.97 -8.26 -31.33
CA ALA A 29 21.00 -7.82 -32.27
C ALA A 29 20.83 -6.37 -32.76
N ALA A 30 19.72 -5.68 -32.45
CA ALA A 30 19.42 -4.34 -32.97
C ALA A 30 19.79 -3.18 -32.01
N LEU A 31 20.34 -3.46 -30.84
CA LEU A 31 20.59 -2.43 -29.78
C LEU A 31 22.07 -2.09 -29.57
N SER A 32 23.01 -2.55 -30.44
CA SER A 32 24.47 -2.33 -30.26
C SER A 32 25.05 -1.20 -31.12
N GLY A 33 24.25 -0.24 -31.58
CA GLY A 33 24.71 0.76 -32.57
C GLY A 33 24.49 2.22 -32.23
N PHE A 34 24.38 2.65 -30.93
CA PHE A 34 24.18 4.06 -30.65
C PHE A 34 24.91 4.53 -29.37
N ALA A 35 26.24 4.51 -29.44
CA ALA A 35 27.05 5.15 -28.40
C ALA A 35 28.29 5.76 -29.06
N LEU A 36 28.21 7.02 -29.45
CA LEU A 36 29.33 7.93 -29.68
C LEU A 36 28.77 9.26 -30.22
N PHE A 37 28.65 10.27 -29.36
CA PHE A 37 28.74 11.71 -29.66
C PHE A 37 28.17 12.51 -28.48
N LEU A 38 29.01 12.81 -27.49
CA LEU A 38 28.87 13.97 -26.62
C LEU A 38 30.25 14.40 -26.13
N THR A 39 31.00 15.03 -27.02
CA THR A 39 32.05 15.97 -26.66
C THR A 39 31.45 17.37 -26.71
N GLY A 40 31.40 18.03 -25.62
CA GLY A 40 30.97 19.43 -25.48
C GLY A 40 31.59 19.99 -24.21
N CYS A 41 32.77 20.47 -24.34
CA CYS A 41 33.34 21.78 -24.19
C CYS A 41 32.91 22.51 -22.90
N GLY A 42 33.87 22.51 -21.96
CA GLY A 42 33.98 23.46 -20.89
C GLY A 42 34.26 24.87 -21.42
N SER A 43 33.70 25.85 -20.81
CA SER A 43 34.13 27.23 -20.91
C SER A 43 34.62 27.69 -19.54
N SER A 44 35.91 27.72 -19.40
CA SER A 44 36.63 28.49 -18.42
C SER A 44 36.39 29.99 -18.65
N ASN A 45 35.83 30.67 -17.67
CA ASN A 45 35.97 32.12 -17.57
C ASN A 45 36.86 32.44 -16.38
N LEU A 46 38.14 32.61 -16.69
CA LEU A 46 39.09 33.40 -15.97
C LEU A 46 38.81 34.88 -16.26
N LEU A 47 38.39 35.65 -15.28
CA LEU A 47 38.59 37.09 -15.20
C LEU A 47 38.66 37.48 -13.74
N SER A 48 39.85 37.59 -13.29
CA SER A 48 40.52 38.70 -12.65
C SER A 48 39.62 39.85 -12.22
N GLY A 49 39.55 40.10 -10.95
CA GLY A 49 38.93 41.25 -10.34
C GLY A 49 39.23 41.30 -8.86
N SER A 50 40.36 41.93 -8.55
CA SER A 50 40.74 42.35 -7.20
C SER A 50 39.68 43.28 -6.63
N ALA A 51 39.14 42.96 -5.50
CA ALA A 51 38.64 43.94 -4.55
C ALA A 51 38.70 43.33 -3.16
N LEU A 52 39.63 43.86 -2.42
CA LEU A 52 39.72 43.90 -0.99
C LEU A 52 38.41 44.35 -0.40
N ASP A 53 37.90 43.62 0.56
CA ASP A 53 37.20 44.16 1.72
C ASP A 53 36.98 43.01 2.69
N LEU A 54 37.76 43.00 3.78
CA LEU A 54 37.46 43.74 5.00
C LEU A 54 36.03 43.54 5.49
N PHE A 55 35.74 42.33 6.00
CA PHE A 55 34.83 42.21 7.12
C PHE A 55 35.43 41.33 8.20
N SER A 56 36.36 41.95 8.94
CA SER A 56 36.60 41.57 10.32
C SER A 56 35.31 41.83 11.09
N THR A 57 34.50 40.83 11.24
CA THR A 57 33.42 40.86 12.23
C THR A 57 33.90 40.13 13.45
N SER A 58 34.24 40.92 14.41
CA SER A 58 34.48 40.66 15.81
C SER A 58 33.71 39.44 16.32
N SER A 59 34.45 38.42 16.70
CA SER A 59 33.94 37.32 17.52
C SER A 59 33.54 37.87 18.89
N LYS A 60 32.31 38.27 19.03
CA LYS A 60 31.70 38.47 20.34
C LYS A 60 31.25 37.10 20.82
N ALA A 61 32.04 36.47 21.64
CA ALA A 61 31.64 35.34 22.46
C ALA A 61 30.43 35.77 23.29
N THR A 62 29.26 35.38 22.89
CA THR A 62 28.06 35.39 23.72
C THR A 62 27.93 34.02 24.31
N THR A 63 28.22 33.95 25.57
CA THR A 63 27.97 32.86 26.51
C THR A 63 26.55 32.35 26.37
N GLY A 64 26.44 31.05 26.30
CA GLY A 64 25.28 30.18 26.21
C GLY A 64 23.94 30.67 26.73
N ASP A 65 22.98 30.43 25.92
CA ASP A 65 21.72 29.90 26.35
C ASP A 65 21.41 28.75 25.40
N ALA A 66 21.34 27.55 25.95
CA ALA A 66 20.82 26.39 25.29
C ALA A 66 19.30 26.61 25.11
N GLN A 67 18.95 27.52 24.19
CA GLN A 67 17.63 27.54 23.61
C GLN A 67 17.56 26.30 22.71
N GLY A 68 16.90 25.27 23.22
CA GLY A 68 16.46 24.16 22.39
C GLY A 68 15.80 24.77 21.15
N GLU A 69 16.40 24.55 19.99
CA GLU A 69 15.78 24.87 18.72
C GLU A 69 14.40 24.20 18.71
N ALA A 70 13.38 25.02 18.87
CA ALA A 70 12.03 24.58 18.64
C ALA A 70 11.98 24.19 17.15
N LEU A 71 12.07 22.89 16.87
CA LEU A 71 11.85 22.32 15.54
C LEU A 71 10.59 22.97 14.99
N SER A 72 10.72 23.72 13.91
CA SER A 72 9.55 24.28 13.24
C SER A 72 8.67 23.09 12.81
N THR A 73 7.37 23.23 12.97
CA THR A 73 6.41 22.17 12.57
C THR A 73 6.52 21.77 11.10
N SER A 74 7.18 22.57 10.27
CA SER A 74 7.51 22.30 8.87
C SER A 74 8.62 21.26 8.69
N ASP A 75 9.45 21.00 9.70
CA ASP A 75 10.63 20.13 9.59
C ASP A 75 10.33 18.69 10.07
N ILE A 76 9.11 18.44 10.55
CA ILE A 76 8.72 17.11 10.99
C ILE A 76 8.36 16.24 9.78
N GLU A 77 9.16 15.18 9.56
CA GLU A 77 8.93 14.26 8.47
C GLU A 77 7.63 13.47 8.64
N CYS A 78 6.93 13.32 7.54
CA CYS A 78 5.68 12.55 7.49
C CYS A 78 5.99 11.05 7.53
N PRO A 79 5.43 10.26 8.46
CA PRO A 79 5.66 8.82 8.54
C PRO A 79 5.42 8.09 7.23
N THR A 80 6.27 7.13 6.91
CA THR A 80 6.16 6.35 5.67
C THR A 80 4.95 5.44 5.68
N ILE A 81 4.36 5.19 4.49
CA ILE A 81 3.33 4.18 4.33
C ILE A 81 3.95 2.90 3.81
N SER A 82 3.63 1.78 4.47
CA SER A 82 3.99 0.44 4.06
C SER A 82 2.74 -0.43 3.90
N ILE A 83 2.67 -1.18 2.82
CA ILE A 83 1.62 -2.20 2.67
C ILE A 83 2.04 -3.42 3.49
N ARG A 84 1.19 -3.82 4.45
CA ARG A 84 1.50 -4.93 5.33
C ARG A 84 1.66 -6.23 4.55
N THR A 85 2.77 -6.92 4.81
CA THR A 85 3.05 -8.23 4.21
C THR A 85 1.89 -9.20 4.44
N GLY A 86 1.44 -9.87 3.39
CA GLY A 86 0.29 -10.78 3.42
C GLY A 86 -1.08 -10.08 3.37
N ALA A 87 -1.14 -8.75 3.44
CA ALA A 87 -2.39 -7.98 3.39
C ALA A 87 -2.51 -7.09 2.15
N ALA A 88 -1.62 -7.24 1.16
CA ALA A 88 -1.64 -6.51 -0.10
C ALA A 88 -2.72 -7.01 -1.08
N THR A 89 -3.17 -8.25 -0.88
CA THR A 89 -4.15 -8.93 -1.73
C THR A 89 -5.24 -9.54 -0.86
N LEU A 90 -6.49 -9.38 -1.29
CA LEU A 90 -7.67 -10.00 -0.68
C LEU A 90 -8.29 -10.94 -1.70
N MET A 91 -8.42 -12.22 -1.35
CA MET A 91 -9.13 -13.21 -2.14
C MET A 91 -10.50 -13.50 -1.53
N ILE A 92 -11.54 -13.44 -2.38
CA ILE A 92 -12.93 -13.67 -1.99
C ILE A 92 -13.43 -14.88 -2.76
N GLY A 93 -13.71 -15.96 -2.05
CA GLY A 93 -14.21 -17.21 -2.61
C GLY A 93 -15.73 -17.26 -2.74
N SER A 94 -16.23 -18.31 -3.39
CA SER A 94 -17.65 -18.63 -3.52
C SER A 94 -18.28 -19.04 -2.18
N LYS A 95 -17.48 -19.59 -1.27
CA LYS A 95 -17.93 -20.03 0.06
C LYS A 95 -17.41 -19.07 1.14
N PRO A 96 -18.29 -18.31 1.80
CA PRO A 96 -17.90 -17.41 2.86
C PRO A 96 -17.38 -18.18 4.08
N GLY A 97 -16.20 -17.77 4.63
CA GLY A 97 -15.68 -18.28 5.90
C GLY A 97 -14.78 -19.53 5.81
N GLU A 98 -14.61 -20.14 4.67
CA GLU A 98 -13.54 -21.09 4.41
C GLU A 98 -12.28 -20.32 4.03
N GLY A 99 -11.16 -20.51 4.73
CA GLY A 99 -9.84 -19.94 4.47
C GLY A 99 -9.55 -19.32 3.09
N GLU A 100 -8.37 -19.53 2.56
CA GLU A 100 -8.02 -19.06 1.22
C GLU A 100 -8.72 -19.91 0.14
N PRO A 101 -9.48 -19.29 -0.80
CA PRO A 101 -10.22 -20.05 -1.81
C PRO A 101 -9.27 -20.73 -2.80
N SER A 102 -9.68 -21.88 -3.31
CA SER A 102 -9.00 -22.50 -4.45
C SER A 102 -9.09 -21.61 -5.69
N ALA A 103 -8.19 -21.81 -6.66
CA ALA A 103 -8.18 -21.02 -7.88
C ALA A 103 -9.52 -21.06 -8.64
N LEU A 104 -10.23 -22.21 -8.62
CA LEU A 104 -11.51 -22.37 -9.29
C LEU A 104 -12.69 -21.78 -8.49
N ASP A 105 -12.56 -21.68 -7.16
CA ASP A 105 -13.58 -21.10 -6.29
C ASP A 105 -13.42 -19.58 -6.12
N LEU A 106 -12.36 -19.00 -6.66
CA LEU A 106 -12.09 -17.57 -6.56
C LEU A 106 -13.16 -16.76 -7.31
N ARG A 107 -13.88 -15.91 -6.59
CA ARG A 107 -14.85 -14.98 -7.17
C ARG A 107 -14.24 -13.65 -7.52
N TYR A 108 -13.51 -13.07 -6.57
CA TYR A 108 -12.89 -11.75 -6.74
C TYR A 108 -11.53 -11.72 -6.05
N GLN A 109 -10.62 -10.97 -6.65
CA GLN A 109 -9.33 -10.64 -6.04
C GLN A 109 -9.18 -9.12 -6.02
N ALA A 110 -9.03 -8.54 -4.83
CA ALA A 110 -8.67 -7.15 -4.68
C ALA A 110 -7.16 -7.02 -4.42
N THR A 111 -6.54 -5.98 -4.95
CA THR A 111 -5.10 -5.70 -4.76
C THR A 111 -4.92 -4.21 -4.53
N ILE A 112 -4.10 -3.83 -3.53
CA ILE A 112 -3.65 -2.45 -3.34
C ILE A 112 -2.58 -2.15 -4.37
N VAL A 113 -2.74 -1.06 -5.14
CA VAL A 113 -1.85 -0.69 -6.25
C VAL A 113 -0.87 0.38 -5.81
N ARG A 114 -1.37 1.41 -5.13
CA ARG A 114 -0.54 2.52 -4.62
C ARG A 114 -1.20 3.22 -3.44
N THR A 115 -0.38 3.96 -2.72
CA THR A 115 -0.79 4.79 -1.60
C THR A 115 -0.22 6.19 -1.74
N ALA A 116 -0.89 7.16 -1.12
CA ALA A 116 -0.43 8.54 -1.02
C ALA A 116 -0.69 9.07 0.39
N ARG A 117 0.11 10.04 0.83
CA ARG A 117 -0.04 10.67 2.14
C ARG A 117 0.16 12.18 2.08
N GLU A 118 -0.51 12.86 2.97
CA GLU A 118 -0.35 14.27 3.27
C GLU A 118 -0.42 14.43 4.79
N CYS A 119 0.51 15.19 5.37
CA CYS A 119 0.61 15.36 6.82
C CYS A 119 0.51 16.83 7.20
N GLN A 120 -0.12 17.08 8.34
CA GLN A 120 -0.17 18.38 8.98
C GLN A 120 0.01 18.19 10.49
N VAL A 121 0.82 19.03 11.09
CA VAL A 121 1.01 19.05 12.53
C VAL A 121 0.32 20.27 13.13
N ASN A 122 -0.56 20.03 14.08
CA ASN A 122 -1.28 21.07 14.78
C ASN A 122 -1.27 20.78 16.30
N SER A 123 -0.71 21.69 17.09
CA SER A 123 -0.70 21.60 18.56
C SER A 123 -0.19 20.26 19.10
N GLY A 124 0.90 19.73 18.54
CA GLY A 124 1.52 18.48 18.98
C GLY A 124 0.79 17.21 18.49
N VAL A 125 -0.17 17.35 17.59
CA VAL A 125 -0.90 16.23 16.96
C VAL A 125 -0.58 16.18 15.48
N MET A 126 -0.15 15.02 15.00
CA MET A 126 -0.02 14.72 13.58
C MET A 126 -1.39 14.33 13.03
N ASN A 127 -1.81 14.99 11.96
CA ASN A 127 -3.00 14.66 11.19
C ASN A 127 -2.57 14.19 9.80
N MET A 128 -2.88 12.97 9.47
CA MET A 128 -2.53 12.38 8.17
C MET A 128 -3.79 12.15 7.33
N LYS A 129 -3.75 12.64 6.08
CA LYS A 129 -4.68 12.23 5.04
C LYS A 129 -4.02 11.14 4.22
N ILE A 130 -4.70 10.02 4.04
CA ILE A 130 -4.15 8.84 3.39
C ILE A 130 -5.05 8.43 2.23
N GLY A 131 -4.47 8.35 1.03
CA GLY A 131 -5.11 7.82 -0.16
C GLY A 131 -4.64 6.39 -0.42
N ILE A 132 -5.58 5.51 -0.77
CA ILE A 132 -5.33 4.13 -1.16
C ILE A 132 -6.02 3.89 -2.49
N GLU A 133 -5.27 3.47 -3.49
CA GLU A 133 -5.81 3.01 -4.75
C GLU A 133 -5.61 1.51 -4.89
N GLY A 134 -6.64 0.86 -5.35
CA GLY A 134 -6.62 -0.56 -5.61
C GLY A 134 -7.46 -0.93 -6.82
N ARG A 135 -7.49 -2.20 -7.11
CA ARG A 135 -8.31 -2.78 -8.17
C ARG A 135 -8.89 -4.10 -7.73
N VAL A 136 -10.07 -4.39 -8.24
CA VAL A 136 -10.73 -5.70 -8.13
C VAL A 136 -10.73 -6.36 -9.50
N ILE A 137 -10.34 -7.61 -9.55
CA ILE A 137 -10.48 -8.46 -10.73
C ILE A 137 -11.44 -9.60 -10.42
N THR A 138 -12.19 -10.03 -11.43
CA THR A 138 -13.11 -11.17 -11.33
C THR A 138 -12.33 -12.47 -11.54
N GLY A 139 -12.55 -13.44 -10.67
CA GLY A 139 -12.01 -14.79 -10.78
C GLY A 139 -12.95 -15.75 -11.53
N PRO A 140 -12.58 -17.04 -11.71
CA PRO A 140 -13.35 -18.03 -12.47
C PRO A 140 -14.77 -18.26 -11.94
N ALA A 141 -14.97 -18.19 -10.61
CA ALA A 141 -16.29 -18.34 -9.99
C ALA A 141 -17.01 -17.00 -9.78
N GLY A 142 -16.46 -15.90 -10.31
CA GLY A 142 -17.01 -14.56 -10.15
C GLY A 142 -18.03 -14.19 -11.22
N GLY A 143 -18.61 -13.00 -11.04
CA GLY A 143 -19.60 -12.43 -11.96
C GLY A 143 -20.01 -11.04 -11.49
N PRO A 144 -21.04 -10.44 -12.11
CA PRO A 144 -21.57 -9.15 -11.66
C PRO A 144 -21.97 -9.19 -10.18
N GLY A 145 -21.73 -8.11 -9.46
CA GLY A 145 -22.09 -7.99 -8.04
C GLY A 145 -21.39 -6.85 -7.34
N THR A 146 -21.78 -6.62 -6.09
CA THR A 146 -21.14 -5.64 -5.21
C THR A 146 -20.41 -6.38 -4.10
N ILE A 147 -19.16 -5.97 -3.84
CA ILE A 147 -18.31 -6.53 -2.81
C ILE A 147 -17.89 -5.45 -1.82
N ASP A 148 -17.76 -5.83 -0.55
CA ASP A 148 -17.17 -4.98 0.48
C ASP A 148 -15.67 -5.29 0.58
N VAL A 149 -14.85 -4.30 0.32
CA VAL A 149 -13.38 -4.38 0.43
C VAL A 149 -12.98 -3.83 1.80
N PRO A 150 -12.58 -4.67 2.76
CA PRO A 150 -12.19 -4.24 4.10
C PRO A 150 -10.76 -3.72 4.11
N LEU A 151 -10.57 -2.47 4.50
CA LEU A 151 -9.29 -1.82 4.63
C LEU A 151 -8.99 -1.48 6.09
N ARG A 152 -7.75 -1.71 6.51
CA ARG A 152 -7.21 -1.20 7.77
C ARG A 152 -6.01 -0.31 7.49
N ILE A 153 -5.98 0.81 8.20
CA ILE A 153 -4.84 1.71 8.29
C ILE A 153 -4.44 1.74 9.76
N ALA A 154 -3.16 1.56 10.06
CA ALA A 154 -2.66 1.61 11.43
C ALA A 154 -1.31 2.33 11.49
N VAL A 155 -1.19 3.30 12.39
CA VAL A 155 0.10 3.89 12.78
C VAL A 155 0.71 2.99 13.85
N VAL A 156 1.92 2.54 13.61
CA VAL A 156 2.66 1.66 14.52
C VAL A 156 3.99 2.32 14.85
N HIS A 157 4.32 2.37 16.14
CA HIS A 157 5.67 2.67 16.59
C HIS A 157 6.46 1.36 16.50
N GLU A 158 7.38 1.30 15.54
CA GLU A 158 8.25 0.15 15.31
C GLU A 158 9.34 0.02 16.37
N GLY A 159 9.88 -1.17 16.54
CA GLY A 159 10.95 -1.48 17.49
C GLY A 159 10.90 -2.94 17.91
N VAL A 160 11.60 -3.28 18.98
CA VAL A 160 11.63 -4.65 19.53
C VAL A 160 10.22 -5.14 19.92
N ASN A 161 9.38 -4.23 20.41
CA ASN A 161 7.98 -4.49 20.76
C ASN A 161 7.09 -3.48 20.02
N PRO A 162 6.66 -3.74 18.78
CA PRO A 162 5.84 -2.82 18.01
C PRO A 162 4.52 -2.49 18.71
N LYS A 163 4.16 -1.20 18.75
CA LYS A 163 2.93 -0.74 19.41
C LYS A 163 2.04 -0.01 18.42
N PRO A 164 0.78 -0.42 18.26
CA PRO A 164 -0.20 0.37 17.50
C PRO A 164 -0.53 1.64 18.27
N ILE A 165 -0.39 2.79 17.62
CA ILE A 165 -0.67 4.12 18.18
C ILE A 165 -2.08 4.57 17.79
N ALA A 166 -2.45 4.38 16.52
CA ALA A 166 -3.77 4.68 16.00
C ALA A 166 -4.17 3.65 14.95
N SER A 167 -5.46 3.35 14.84
CA SER A 167 -5.95 2.40 13.84
C SER A 167 -7.34 2.80 13.35
N LYS A 168 -7.56 2.68 12.05
CA LYS A 168 -8.83 2.92 11.39
C LYS A 168 -9.21 1.71 10.53
N PHE A 169 -10.44 1.26 10.65
CA PHE A 169 -11.03 0.23 9.81
C PHE A 169 -12.15 0.82 8.96
N SER A 170 -12.13 0.53 7.67
CA SER A 170 -13.12 1.00 6.70
C SER A 170 -13.52 -0.11 5.73
N GLN A 171 -14.71 -0.02 5.15
CA GLN A 171 -15.20 -0.91 4.11
C GLN A 171 -15.56 -0.07 2.89
N VAL A 172 -14.96 -0.40 1.75
CA VAL A 172 -15.23 0.24 0.46
C VAL A 172 -16.09 -0.69 -0.37
N GLN A 173 -17.23 -0.20 -0.82
CA GLN A 173 -18.08 -0.95 -1.75
C GLN A 173 -17.57 -0.79 -3.17
N VAL A 174 -17.36 -1.90 -3.85
CA VAL A 174 -16.93 -1.94 -5.24
C VAL A 174 -17.96 -2.75 -6.03
N THR A 175 -18.53 -2.14 -7.06
CA THR A 175 -19.49 -2.78 -7.95
C THR A 175 -18.78 -3.27 -9.21
N VAL A 176 -18.89 -4.56 -9.46
CA VAL A 176 -18.39 -5.25 -10.65
C VAL A 176 -19.56 -5.46 -11.61
N ALA A 177 -19.49 -4.89 -12.79
CA ALA A 177 -20.58 -4.91 -13.76
C ALA A 177 -20.58 -6.16 -14.66
N SER A 178 -19.40 -6.74 -14.93
CA SER A 178 -19.27 -7.92 -15.79
C SER A 178 -18.28 -8.95 -15.24
N ALA A 179 -18.34 -10.18 -15.77
CA ALA A 179 -17.49 -11.29 -15.35
C ALA A 179 -16.02 -11.16 -15.78
N VAL A 180 -15.68 -10.18 -16.60
CA VAL A 180 -14.29 -9.93 -17.10
C VAL A 180 -13.78 -8.56 -16.71
N ASP A 181 -14.39 -7.91 -15.74
CA ASP A 181 -14.04 -6.55 -15.34
C ASP A 181 -12.77 -6.48 -14.49
N ARG A 182 -12.10 -5.33 -14.65
CA ARG A 182 -11.05 -4.85 -13.76
C ARG A 182 -11.50 -3.51 -13.21
N VAL A 183 -12.05 -3.52 -12.02
CA VAL A 183 -12.66 -2.34 -11.43
C VAL A 183 -11.67 -1.65 -10.50
N PRO A 184 -11.22 -0.42 -10.81
CA PRO A 184 -10.43 0.36 -9.87
C PRO A 184 -11.32 0.85 -8.71
N PHE A 185 -10.73 1.02 -7.54
CA PHE A 185 -11.35 1.69 -6.41
C PHE A 185 -10.36 2.64 -5.75
N THR A 186 -10.87 3.66 -5.12
CA THR A 186 -10.09 4.62 -4.33
C THR A 186 -10.74 4.78 -2.97
N TYR A 187 -9.92 4.81 -1.93
CA TYR A 187 -10.32 5.16 -0.58
C TYR A 187 -9.46 6.30 -0.07
N ILE A 188 -10.09 7.28 0.56
CA ILE A 188 -9.41 8.39 1.23
C ILE A 188 -9.81 8.38 2.70
N GLU A 189 -8.83 8.20 3.58
CA GLU A 189 -8.96 8.51 4.99
C GLU A 189 -8.59 9.98 5.18
N PRO A 190 -9.54 10.84 5.53
CA PRO A 190 -9.30 12.29 5.55
C PRO A 190 -8.47 12.75 6.74
N ALA A 191 -8.54 12.05 7.86
CA ALA A 191 -7.88 12.47 9.09
C ALA A 191 -7.59 11.27 10.01
N LEU A 192 -6.40 10.72 9.89
CA LEU A 192 -5.84 9.80 10.86
C LEU A 192 -4.94 10.60 11.82
N SER A 193 -5.43 10.82 13.05
CA SER A 193 -4.76 11.69 14.02
C SER A 193 -4.09 10.88 15.11
N PHE A 194 -2.88 11.30 15.53
CA PHE A 194 -2.17 10.73 16.67
C PHE A 194 -1.22 11.77 17.28
N PRO A 195 -0.92 11.67 18.59
CA PRO A 195 0.02 12.58 19.24
C PRO A 195 1.44 12.36 18.71
N LEU A 196 2.19 13.43 18.56
CA LEU A 196 3.60 13.35 18.27
C LEU A 196 4.36 12.69 19.44
N PRO A 197 5.36 11.85 19.14
CA PRO A 197 6.20 11.25 20.17
C PRO A 197 7.04 12.30 20.92
N GLN A 198 7.53 11.92 22.08
CA GLN A 198 8.50 12.69 22.82
C GLN A 198 9.65 11.76 23.25
N PRO A 199 10.86 11.99 22.71
CA PRO A 199 11.28 13.10 21.83
C PRO A 199 10.67 13.02 20.42
N ILE A 200 10.59 14.18 19.72
CA ILE A 200 10.00 14.25 18.37
C ILE A 200 10.79 13.40 17.37
N ALA A 201 12.09 13.22 17.55
CA ALA A 201 12.93 12.36 16.70
C ALA A 201 12.43 10.90 16.62
N ASP A 202 11.68 10.42 17.60
CA ASP A 202 11.10 9.08 17.57
C ASP A 202 10.04 8.90 16.46
N ILE A 203 9.63 10.01 15.79
CA ILE A 203 8.68 9.95 14.67
C ILE A 203 9.22 9.09 13.52
N ASP A 204 10.54 9.01 13.37
CA ASP A 204 11.21 8.18 12.36
C ASP A 204 10.94 6.68 12.56
N SER A 205 10.57 6.29 13.77
CA SER A 205 10.17 4.93 14.12
C SER A 205 8.68 4.66 13.89
N TYR A 206 7.92 5.65 13.43
CA TYR A 206 6.49 5.50 13.15
C TYR A 206 6.28 5.10 11.70
N VAL A 207 5.55 4.00 11.49
CA VAL A 207 5.18 3.50 10.16
C VAL A 207 3.67 3.40 10.08
N VAL A 208 3.12 3.83 8.96
CA VAL A 208 1.70 3.65 8.66
C VAL A 208 1.52 2.38 7.85
N TYR A 209 0.94 1.37 8.44
CA TYR A 209 0.59 0.15 7.73
C TYR A 209 -0.79 0.24 7.10
N VAL A 210 -0.87 -0.18 5.84
CA VAL A 210 -2.11 -0.29 5.08
C VAL A 210 -2.26 -1.74 4.63
N GLY A 211 -3.48 -2.26 4.68
CA GLY A 211 -3.75 -3.62 4.21
C GLY A 211 -5.22 -3.98 4.24
N PHE A 212 -5.55 -5.10 3.61
CA PHE A 212 -6.87 -5.70 3.75
C PHE A 212 -7.01 -6.41 5.10
N ASP A 213 -8.18 -6.28 5.73
CA ASP A 213 -8.49 -6.93 7.01
C ASP A 213 -9.84 -7.66 6.95
N PRO A 214 -9.85 -8.87 6.39
CA PRO A 214 -11.07 -9.66 6.31
C PRO A 214 -11.56 -10.15 7.69
N VAL A 215 -10.68 -10.25 8.67
CA VAL A 215 -11.03 -10.69 10.03
C VAL A 215 -11.90 -9.67 10.73
N ALA A 216 -11.48 -8.40 10.73
CA ALA A 216 -12.28 -7.32 11.29
C ALA A 216 -13.64 -7.14 10.58
N ALA A 217 -13.69 -7.40 9.26
CA ALA A 217 -14.95 -7.39 8.52
C ALA A 217 -15.91 -8.48 9.02
N GLN A 218 -15.42 -9.67 9.33
CA GLN A 218 -16.22 -10.77 9.87
C GLN A 218 -16.70 -10.49 11.30
N GLU A 219 -15.84 -9.94 12.16
CA GLU A 219 -16.19 -9.55 13.52
C GLU A 219 -17.29 -8.49 13.54
N LYS A 220 -17.18 -7.47 12.69
CA LYS A 220 -18.19 -6.43 12.53
C LYS A 220 -19.54 -7.02 12.09
N LYS A 221 -19.54 -7.98 11.14
CA LYS A 221 -20.75 -8.68 10.71
C LYS A 221 -21.36 -9.53 11.82
N LYS A 222 -20.55 -10.20 12.67
CA LYS A 222 -21.02 -10.97 13.82
C LYS A 222 -21.63 -10.06 14.89
N ALA A 223 -21.00 -8.92 15.18
CA ALA A 223 -21.49 -7.95 16.17
C ALA A 223 -22.81 -7.29 15.72
N ALA A 224 -23.00 -7.09 14.42
CA ALA A 224 -24.23 -6.50 13.87
C ALA A 224 -25.45 -7.45 13.83
N LYS A 225 -25.26 -8.78 14.01
CA LYS A 225 -26.37 -9.71 14.08
C LYS A 225 -27.08 -9.53 15.42
N PRO A 226 -28.43 -9.32 15.44
CA PRO A 226 -29.21 -9.21 16.69
C PRO A 226 -28.97 -10.45 17.54
N LYS A 227 -28.62 -10.27 18.82
CA LYS A 227 -28.60 -11.37 19.79
C LYS A 227 -30.00 -12.01 19.79
N PRO A 228 -30.13 -13.36 19.75
CA PRO A 228 -31.42 -14.02 19.87
C PRO A 228 -32.08 -13.52 21.17
N LYS A 229 -33.30 -12.97 21.03
CA LYS A 229 -34.10 -12.61 22.20
C LYS A 229 -34.23 -13.87 23.02
N SER A 230 -33.75 -13.84 24.31
CA SER A 230 -33.96 -14.90 25.26
C SER A 230 -35.44 -15.18 25.33
N LYS A 231 -35.84 -16.44 25.10
CA LYS A 231 -37.24 -16.88 25.27
C LYS A 231 -37.71 -16.50 26.69
N PRO A 232 -38.90 -15.92 26.85
CA PRO A 232 -39.45 -15.67 28.18
C PRO A 232 -39.46 -16.98 28.94
N VAL A 233 -38.83 -16.98 30.13
CA VAL A 233 -38.93 -18.09 31.08
C VAL A 233 -40.40 -18.20 31.48
N ALA A 234 -41.05 -19.31 31.11
CA ALA A 234 -42.41 -19.60 31.51
C ALA A 234 -42.48 -19.61 33.04
N LYS A 235 -43.33 -18.73 33.62
CA LYS A 235 -43.64 -18.74 35.04
C LYS A 235 -44.18 -20.12 35.45
N PRO A 236 -43.70 -20.71 36.57
CA PRO A 236 -44.31 -21.93 37.09
C PRO A 236 -45.77 -21.69 37.44
N ARG A 237 -46.64 -22.53 36.98
CA ARG A 237 -48.08 -22.55 37.34
C ARG A 237 -48.16 -23.02 38.75
N GLN A 238 -48.53 -22.14 39.66
CA GLN A 238 -48.89 -22.53 41.04
C GLN A 238 -50.26 -23.23 40.99
N SER A 239 -50.31 -24.48 41.49
CA SER A 239 -51.50 -25.26 41.80
C SER A 239 -51.90 -25.04 43.23
#